data_3e8f3f1ed3865faf9238a3a70caf9817
#
_entry.id   3e8f3f1ed3865faf9238a3a70caf9817
#
_cell.length_a   1.000
_cell.length_b   1.000
_cell.length_c   1.000
_cell.angle_alpha   90.00
_cell.angle_beta   90.00
_cell.angle_gamma   90.00
#
_symmetry.space_group_name_H-M   'P 1'
#
loop_
_entity.id
_entity.type
_entity.pdbx_description
1 polymer ?
#
loop_
_entity_poly.entity_id
_entity_poly.type
_entity_poly.pdbx_seq_one_letter_code
_entity_poly.pdbx_strand_id
1 'polypeptide(L)'
;MEQEQVVVQEFGFPKLNEPAPAFEAPTTHGVKKLSDYKGKWLVLFSHPADFTPVCTTEFMAFAKHFDEFKSLNTELLGLSIDSHYAHIAWVRAIKEKFGVDVQFPI
;
A
#
# COMPACT_ATOMS: atom_id res chain seq x y z
N MET A 1 11.70 39.71 2.82
CA MET A 1 12.56 38.64 2.68
C MET A 1 11.97 37.39 3.17
N GLU A 2 11.89 36.53 2.26
CA GLU A 2 11.31 35.33 2.54
C GLU A 2 12.21 34.48 3.25
N GLN A 3 11.84 34.08 4.39
CA GLN A 3 12.58 33.14 5.05
C GLN A 3 12.37 31.84 4.41
N GLU A 4 13.39 31.38 3.78
CA GLU A 4 13.39 30.02 3.44
C GLU A 4 13.17 29.22 4.66
N GLN A 5 12.00 28.78 4.81
CA GLN A 5 11.75 27.80 5.80
C GLN A 5 12.46 26.55 5.40
N VAL A 6 13.54 26.33 6.05
CA VAL A 6 14.08 25.01 6.11
C VAL A 6 12.96 24.15 6.66
N VAL A 7 12.31 23.47 5.76
CA VAL A 7 11.35 22.48 6.16
C VAL A 7 12.15 21.38 6.85
N VAL A 8 12.27 21.53 8.14
CA VAL A 8 12.65 20.40 8.94
C VAL A 8 11.49 19.47 8.80
N GLN A 9 11.64 18.50 7.93
CA GLN A 9 10.71 17.40 7.93
C GLN A 9 10.81 16.77 9.30
N GLU A 10 9.85 17.11 10.10
CA GLU A 10 9.66 16.35 11.30
C GLU A 10 9.17 15.01 10.85
N PHE A 11 10.06 14.02 10.93
CA PHE A 11 9.68 12.65 10.75
C PHE A 11 8.95 12.21 12.00
N GLY A 12 7.70 12.66 12.14
CA GLY A 12 6.81 12.18 13.17
C GLY A 12 5.91 11.09 12.62
N PHE A 13 5.33 10.33 13.51
CA PHE A 13 4.31 9.38 13.10
C PHE A 13 3.09 10.12 12.56
N PRO A 14 2.42 9.58 11.54
CA PRO A 14 1.14 10.12 11.10
C PRO A 14 0.15 10.14 12.27
N LYS A 15 -0.62 11.18 12.34
CA LYS A 15 -1.61 11.34 13.43
C LYS A 15 -3.01 11.13 12.92
N LEU A 16 -3.88 10.68 13.81
CA LEU A 16 -5.29 10.49 13.51
C LEU A 16 -5.94 11.82 13.14
N ASN A 17 -6.81 11.77 12.15
CA ASN A 17 -7.58 12.93 11.68
C ASN A 17 -6.73 14.07 11.08
N GLU A 18 -5.49 13.78 10.73
CA GLU A 18 -4.63 14.72 10.04
C GLU A 18 -4.31 14.21 8.64
N PRO A 19 -3.93 15.10 7.72
CA PRO A 19 -3.55 14.67 6.38
C PRO A 19 -2.38 13.69 6.42
N ALA A 20 -2.46 12.65 5.61
CA ALA A 20 -1.37 11.70 5.48
C ALA A 20 -0.16 12.37 4.82
N PRO A 21 1.07 11.99 5.22
CA PRO A 21 2.27 12.49 4.54
C PRO A 21 2.27 12.07 3.08
N ALA A 22 2.72 12.95 2.21
CA ALA A 22 2.86 12.63 0.80
C ALA A 22 3.92 11.55 0.60
N PHE A 23 3.69 10.67 -0.35
CA PHE A 23 4.66 9.63 -0.71
C PHE A 23 4.65 9.38 -2.21
N GLU A 24 5.73 8.81 -2.68
CA GLU A 24 5.87 8.32 -4.04
C GLU A 24 6.82 7.12 -3.97
N ALA A 25 6.40 5.99 -4.46
CA ALA A 25 7.20 4.77 -4.37
C ALA A 25 6.87 3.79 -5.49
N PRO A 26 7.84 2.94 -5.86
CA PRO A 26 7.59 1.86 -6.80
C PRO A 26 6.74 0.77 -6.11
N THR A 27 5.81 0.22 -6.87
CA THR A 27 4.93 -0.85 -6.40
C THR A 27 4.86 -1.96 -7.45
N THR A 28 4.11 -3.00 -7.16
CA THR A 28 3.82 -4.06 -8.13
C THR A 28 3.05 -3.57 -9.35
N HIS A 29 2.45 -2.38 -9.28
CA HIS A 29 1.68 -1.77 -10.35
C HIS A 29 2.30 -0.46 -10.83
N GLY A 30 3.62 -0.34 -10.76
CA GLY A 30 4.34 0.87 -11.16
C GLY A 30 4.46 1.86 -10.00
N VAL A 31 4.90 3.07 -10.32
CA VAL A 31 5.06 4.11 -9.31
C VAL A 31 3.69 4.63 -8.88
N LYS A 32 3.47 4.68 -7.56
CA LYS A 32 2.24 5.22 -6.97
C LYS A 32 2.56 6.39 -6.05
N LYS A 33 1.70 7.39 -6.07
CA LYS A 33 1.77 8.57 -5.21
C LYS A 33 0.50 8.68 -4.41
N LEU A 34 0.58 9.29 -3.25
CA LEU A 34 -0.64 9.56 -2.46
C LEU A 34 -1.67 10.35 -3.27
N SER A 35 -1.22 11.30 -4.08
CA SER A 35 -2.09 12.13 -4.90
C SER A 35 -2.89 11.35 -5.96
N ASP A 36 -2.46 10.15 -6.32
CA ASP A 36 -3.17 9.31 -7.27
C ASP A 36 -4.52 8.82 -6.72
N TYR A 37 -4.70 8.91 -5.42
CA TYR A 37 -5.90 8.43 -4.73
C TYR A 37 -6.89 9.53 -4.36
N LYS A 38 -6.67 10.75 -4.88
CA LYS A 38 -7.61 11.84 -4.63
C LYS A 38 -9.01 11.51 -5.14
N GLY A 39 -10.01 11.81 -4.34
CA GLY A 39 -11.40 11.51 -4.68
C GLY A 39 -11.83 10.09 -4.36
N LYS A 40 -10.95 9.31 -3.72
CA LYS A 40 -11.24 7.93 -3.34
C LYS A 40 -10.83 7.69 -1.90
N TRP A 41 -11.41 6.68 -1.29
CA TRP A 41 -10.94 6.18 -0.01
C TRP A 41 -9.71 5.32 -0.25
N LEU A 42 -8.70 5.46 0.58
CA LEU A 42 -7.50 4.63 0.51
C LEU A 42 -7.30 3.92 1.84
N VAL A 43 -7.24 2.59 1.77
CA VAL A 43 -6.79 1.78 2.90
C VAL A 43 -5.32 1.47 2.64
N LEU A 44 -4.45 2.23 3.31
CA LEU A 44 -3.01 1.99 3.28
C LEU A 44 -2.67 1.16 4.51
N PHE A 45 -2.17 -0.04 4.31
CA PHE A 45 -1.86 -0.92 5.42
C PHE A 45 -0.44 -1.45 5.29
N SER A 46 0.24 -1.54 6.41
CA SER A 46 1.62 -2.02 6.44
C SER A 46 1.71 -3.44 6.97
N HIS A 47 2.69 -4.17 6.50
CA HIS A 47 3.01 -5.50 6.99
C HIS A 47 4.52 -5.62 7.20
N PRO A 48 4.97 -6.45 8.15
CA PRO A 48 6.40 -6.51 8.48
C PRO A 48 7.27 -7.13 7.38
N ALA A 49 6.76 -8.13 6.66
CA ALA A 49 7.55 -8.78 5.61
C ALA A 49 6.67 -9.63 4.69
N ASP A 50 7.09 -9.72 3.42
CA ASP A 50 6.49 -10.63 2.46
C ASP A 50 6.81 -12.08 2.84
N PHE A 51 6.05 -13.02 2.29
CA PHE A 51 6.25 -14.46 2.50
C PHE A 51 6.10 -14.94 3.94
N THR A 52 5.50 -14.15 4.82
CA THR A 52 5.19 -14.59 6.18
C THR A 52 3.76 -15.14 6.24
N PRO A 53 3.48 -16.15 7.12
CA PRO A 53 2.17 -16.79 7.12
C PRO A 53 0.99 -15.87 7.40
N VAL A 54 1.09 -15.03 8.43
CA VAL A 54 0.00 -14.13 8.81
C VAL A 54 -0.24 -13.07 7.74
N CYS A 55 0.82 -12.43 7.25
CA CYS A 55 0.71 -11.42 6.20
C CYS A 55 0.10 -12.00 4.93
N THR A 56 0.52 -13.21 4.55
CA THR A 56 -0.03 -13.89 3.37
C THR A 56 -1.53 -14.12 3.53
N THR A 57 -1.97 -14.59 4.70
CA THR A 57 -3.38 -14.85 4.98
C THR A 57 -4.20 -13.55 4.90
N GLU A 58 -3.69 -12.47 5.48
CA GLU A 58 -4.35 -11.17 5.45
C GLU A 58 -4.48 -10.63 4.03
N PHE A 59 -3.41 -10.72 3.24
CA PHE A 59 -3.43 -10.28 1.84
C PHE A 59 -4.43 -11.09 1.02
N MET A 60 -4.53 -12.39 1.27
CA MET A 60 -5.51 -13.23 0.59
C MET A 60 -6.94 -12.81 0.96
N ALA A 61 -7.18 -12.46 2.22
CA ALA A 61 -8.49 -11.97 2.65
C ALA A 61 -8.85 -10.66 1.96
N PHE A 62 -7.94 -9.69 1.90
CA PHE A 62 -8.16 -8.45 1.18
C PHE A 62 -8.39 -8.71 -0.31
N ALA A 63 -7.63 -9.60 -0.91
CA ALA A 63 -7.77 -9.92 -2.33
C ALA A 63 -9.13 -10.53 -2.65
N LYS A 64 -9.65 -11.38 -1.76
CA LYS A 64 -10.96 -12.01 -1.94
C LYS A 64 -12.11 -10.99 -1.87
N HIS A 65 -11.91 -9.89 -1.14
CA HIS A 65 -12.91 -8.84 -1.00
C HIS A 65 -12.62 -7.61 -1.88
N PHE A 66 -11.70 -7.75 -2.82
CA PHE A 66 -11.26 -6.64 -3.68
C PHE A 66 -12.43 -5.93 -4.37
N ASP A 67 -13.35 -6.69 -4.95
CA ASP A 67 -14.49 -6.10 -5.65
C ASP A 67 -15.43 -5.36 -4.71
N GLU A 68 -15.56 -5.82 -3.48
CA GLU A 68 -16.37 -5.15 -2.47
C GLU A 68 -15.77 -3.79 -2.11
N PHE A 69 -14.45 -3.72 -1.93
CA PHE A 69 -13.77 -2.44 -1.71
C PHE A 69 -13.95 -1.51 -2.89
N LYS A 70 -13.82 -2.02 -4.11
CA LYS A 70 -14.02 -1.23 -5.33
C LYS A 70 -15.43 -0.66 -5.39
N SER A 71 -16.44 -1.43 -5.01
CA SER A 71 -17.81 -0.99 -5.02
C SER A 71 -18.08 0.17 -4.06
N LEU A 72 -17.22 0.33 -3.05
CA LEU A 72 -17.27 1.41 -2.07
C LEU A 72 -16.33 2.57 -2.42
N ASN A 73 -15.86 2.63 -3.65
CA ASN A 73 -14.90 3.64 -4.11
C ASN A 73 -13.63 3.65 -3.23
N THR A 74 -13.18 2.47 -2.85
CA THR A 74 -12.04 2.29 -1.94
C THR A 74 -10.92 1.54 -2.63
N GLU A 75 -9.70 2.08 -2.54
CA GLU A 75 -8.51 1.46 -3.05
C GLU A 75 -7.68 0.88 -1.91
N LEU A 76 -6.94 -0.17 -2.22
CA LEU A 76 -6.04 -0.83 -1.27
C LEU A 76 -4.60 -0.64 -1.70
N LEU A 77 -3.72 -0.39 -0.75
CA LEU A 77 -2.29 -0.26 -1.00
C LEU A 77 -1.51 -0.87 0.16
N GLY A 78 -0.73 -1.89 -0.13
CA GLY A 78 0.13 -2.51 0.87
C GLY A 78 1.48 -1.81 0.98
N LEU A 79 2.10 -1.89 2.14
CA LEU A 79 3.39 -1.26 2.40
C LEU A 79 4.25 -2.16 3.26
N SER A 80 5.49 -2.39 2.86
CA SER A 80 6.50 -3.03 3.69
C SER A 80 7.89 -2.51 3.34
N ILE A 81 8.88 -2.96 4.11
CA ILE A 81 10.28 -2.60 3.86
C ILE A 81 10.90 -3.43 2.73
N ASP A 82 10.22 -4.47 2.25
CA ASP A 82 10.74 -5.30 1.18
C ASP A 82 10.74 -4.54 -0.15
N SER A 83 11.57 -5.01 -1.09
CA SER A 83 11.60 -4.41 -2.41
C SER A 83 10.35 -4.75 -3.22
N HIS A 84 10.03 -3.93 -4.21
CA HIS A 84 8.90 -4.23 -5.09
C HIS A 84 9.12 -5.51 -5.91
N TYR A 85 10.37 -5.93 -6.09
CA TYR A 85 10.68 -7.21 -6.72
C TYR A 85 10.25 -8.39 -5.84
N ALA A 86 10.46 -8.27 -4.52
CA ALA A 86 9.98 -9.27 -3.58
C ALA A 86 8.45 -9.31 -3.57
N HIS A 87 7.80 -8.16 -3.63
CA HIS A 87 6.33 -8.08 -3.71
C HIS A 87 5.80 -8.78 -4.96
N ILE A 88 6.42 -8.57 -6.11
CA ILE A 88 6.02 -9.23 -7.36
C ILE A 88 6.14 -10.75 -7.22
N ALA A 89 7.25 -11.23 -6.67
CA ALA A 89 7.46 -12.66 -6.46
C ALA A 89 6.42 -13.23 -5.47
N TRP A 90 6.10 -12.50 -4.43
CA TRP A 90 5.12 -12.91 -3.43
C TRP A 90 3.70 -13.01 -4.01
N VAL A 91 3.29 -12.01 -4.76
CA VAL A 91 1.99 -12.02 -5.45
C VAL A 91 1.90 -13.21 -6.41
N ARG A 92 2.97 -13.50 -7.13
CA ARG A 92 3.03 -14.65 -8.03
C ARG A 92 2.92 -15.96 -7.26
N ALA A 93 3.64 -16.08 -6.13
CA ALA A 93 3.61 -17.27 -5.30
C ALA A 93 2.20 -17.51 -4.71
N ILE A 94 1.52 -16.45 -4.28
CA ILE A 94 0.16 -16.55 -3.78
C ILE A 94 -0.77 -17.08 -4.87
N LYS A 95 -0.64 -16.56 -6.08
CA LYS A 95 -1.43 -17.02 -7.22
C LYS A 95 -1.18 -18.50 -7.52
N GLU A 96 0.07 -18.89 -7.58
CA GLU A 96 0.46 -20.27 -7.90
C GLU A 96 0.04 -21.27 -6.84
N LYS A 97 0.22 -20.93 -5.56
CA LYS A 97 -0.03 -21.84 -4.45
C LYS A 97 -1.47 -21.88 -3.99
N PHE A 98 -2.17 -20.77 -4.05
CA PHE A 98 -3.50 -20.63 -3.49
C PHE A 98 -4.57 -20.24 -4.51
N GLY A 99 -4.17 -19.95 -5.74
CA GLY A 99 -5.10 -19.52 -6.78
C GLY A 99 -5.74 -18.17 -6.54
N VAL A 100 -5.16 -17.34 -5.68
CA VAL A 100 -5.69 -16.02 -5.33
C VAL A 100 -4.92 -14.93 -6.07
N ASP A 101 -5.65 -14.05 -6.75
CA ASP A 101 -5.09 -12.91 -7.45
C ASP A 101 -5.07 -11.72 -6.52
N VAL A 102 -3.88 -11.20 -6.24
CA VAL A 102 -3.74 -9.94 -5.49
C VAL A 102 -3.73 -8.81 -6.51
N GLN A 103 -4.87 -8.13 -6.65
CA GLN A 103 -5.07 -7.11 -7.69
C GLN A 103 -4.71 -5.71 -7.24
N PHE A 104 -4.44 -5.50 -5.97
CA PHE A 104 -4.04 -4.19 -5.46
C PHE A 104 -2.52 -4.05 -5.40
N PRO A 105 -1.98 -2.83 -5.51
CA PRO A 105 -0.53 -2.61 -5.46
C PRO A 105 0.07 -2.81 -4.07
N ILE A 106 1.32 -3.19 -4.05
CA ILE A 106 2.11 -3.33 -2.83
C ILE A 106 3.42 -2.56 -2.99
#